data_6bb9febaa82bf1f0c4ab6b66238426d5
#
_entry.id   6bb9febaa82bf1f0c4ab6b66238426d5
#
_cell.length_a   1.000
_cell.length_b   1.000
_cell.length_c   1.000
_cell.angle_alpha   90.00
_cell.angle_beta   90.00
_cell.angle_gamma   90.00
#
_symmetry.space_group_name_H-M   'P 1'
#
loop_
_entity.id
_entity.type
_entity.pdbx_description
1 polymer ?
#
loop_
_entity_poly.entity_id
_entity_poly.type
_entity_poly.pdbx_seq_one_letter_code
_entity_poly.pdbx_strand_id
1 'polypeptide(L)'
;MAPQNQIKRQVNNVLNSYIIVMFIIIFIVLLISFAISRYITKPVGTMIHNINKISHGNYSEKVSGLEEYEEFYTLQVAINDMLDQIHAYHDNVLEQNISLKTAEIKALQSQLNPHFIFNVLNTLAWKAEMSDNSELSQMAIAIGEIFKATTAYRNSQYISIAEELKFVKFYIYLQQMRFEDKISVTFDIDKDLDDINIPCFCVQTLVENAYVHGLEPKDTNGHLTISIKKDNENKFLLINII
;
A
#
# COMPACT_ATOMS: atom_id res chain seq x y z
N MET A 1 -25.83 92.21 -33.57
CA MET A 1 -26.23 90.88 -33.09
C MET A 1 -25.40 89.72 -33.67
N ALA A 2 -24.36 89.95 -34.47
CA ALA A 2 -23.52 88.91 -35.10
C ALA A 2 -22.42 88.29 -34.21
N PRO A 3 -21.74 88.94 -33.25
CA PRO A 3 -20.59 88.37 -32.53
C PRO A 3 -20.93 87.24 -31.54
N GLN A 4 -22.08 87.27 -30.87
CA GLN A 4 -22.49 86.29 -29.87
C GLN A 4 -22.66 84.85 -30.46
N ASN A 5 -23.14 84.74 -31.68
CA ASN A 5 -23.37 83.47 -32.36
C ASN A 5 -22.04 82.81 -32.82
N GLN A 6 -21.03 83.63 -33.14
CA GLN A 6 -19.68 83.13 -33.48
C GLN A 6 -18.95 82.61 -32.27
N ILE A 7 -19.05 83.27 -31.12
CA ILE A 7 -18.46 82.83 -29.87
C ILE A 7 -19.11 81.52 -29.40
N LYS A 8 -20.44 81.38 -29.47
CA LYS A 8 -21.12 80.14 -29.13
C LYS A 8 -20.72 78.97 -30.03
N ARG A 9 -20.55 79.20 -31.35
CA ARG A 9 -20.06 78.18 -32.29
C ARG A 9 -18.64 77.74 -31.97
N GLN A 10 -17.72 78.67 -31.65
CA GLN A 10 -16.36 78.37 -31.24
C GLN A 10 -16.31 77.58 -29.95
N VAL A 11 -17.07 77.96 -28.94
CA VAL A 11 -17.17 77.26 -27.65
C VAL A 11 -17.73 75.82 -27.87
N ASN A 12 -18.77 75.67 -28.65
CA ASN A 12 -19.32 74.31 -28.96
C ASN A 12 -18.33 73.46 -29.75
N ASN A 13 -17.58 74.01 -30.68
CA ASN A 13 -16.56 73.25 -31.39
C ASN A 13 -15.43 72.82 -30.48
N VAL A 14 -15.01 73.66 -29.53
CA VAL A 14 -14.00 73.34 -28.53
C VAL A 14 -14.53 72.26 -27.58
N LEU A 15 -15.78 72.39 -27.07
CA LEU A 15 -16.41 71.39 -26.22
C LEU A 15 -16.54 70.04 -26.97
N ASN A 16 -16.99 70.03 -28.21
CA ASN A 16 -17.08 68.81 -29.00
C ASN A 16 -15.70 68.14 -29.20
N SER A 17 -14.67 68.95 -29.42
CA SER A 17 -13.30 68.43 -29.54
C SER A 17 -12.84 67.76 -28.23
N TYR A 18 -13.11 68.37 -27.06
CA TYR A 18 -12.81 67.77 -25.78
C TYR A 18 -13.57 66.48 -25.53
N ILE A 19 -14.88 66.45 -25.89
CA ILE A 19 -15.70 65.24 -25.78
C ILE A 19 -15.14 64.10 -26.63
N ILE A 20 -14.74 64.38 -27.86
CA ILE A 20 -14.12 63.40 -28.76
C ILE A 20 -12.83 62.86 -28.20
N VAL A 21 -11.93 63.75 -27.73
CA VAL A 21 -10.67 63.37 -27.09
C VAL A 21 -10.92 62.48 -25.84
N MET A 22 -11.91 62.88 -25.00
CA MET A 22 -12.27 62.08 -23.85
C MET A 22 -12.75 60.69 -24.24
N PHE A 23 -13.59 60.53 -25.26
CA PHE A 23 -14.03 59.23 -25.73
C PHE A 23 -12.86 58.39 -26.30
N ILE A 24 -11.91 59.01 -27.00
CA ILE A 24 -10.72 58.32 -27.51
C ILE A 24 -9.86 57.79 -26.33
N ILE A 25 -9.64 58.64 -25.31
CA ILE A 25 -8.87 58.20 -24.12
C ILE A 25 -9.58 57.03 -23.41
N ILE A 26 -10.88 57.12 -23.15
CA ILE A 26 -11.66 56.05 -22.55
C ILE A 26 -11.55 54.77 -23.36
N PHE A 27 -11.65 54.84 -24.69
CA PHE A 27 -11.55 53.72 -25.58
C PHE A 27 -10.14 53.06 -25.51
N ILE A 28 -9.08 53.86 -25.52
CA ILE A 28 -7.69 53.39 -25.35
C ILE A 28 -7.51 52.69 -24.02
N VAL A 29 -8.01 53.26 -22.89
CA VAL A 29 -7.94 52.68 -21.56
C VAL A 29 -8.67 51.33 -21.53
N LEU A 30 -9.83 51.22 -22.15
CA LEU A 30 -10.57 49.96 -22.23
C LEU A 30 -9.81 48.90 -23.05
N LEU A 31 -9.19 49.28 -24.15
CA LEU A 31 -8.37 48.37 -24.95
C LEU A 31 -7.16 47.87 -24.15
N ILE A 32 -6.46 48.77 -23.45
CA ILE A 32 -5.31 48.41 -22.61
C ILE A 32 -5.76 47.50 -21.45
N SER A 33 -6.87 47.82 -20.78
CA SER A 33 -7.42 47.01 -19.70
C SER A 33 -7.81 45.61 -20.19
N PHE A 34 -8.43 45.50 -21.37
CA PHE A 34 -8.78 44.24 -21.98
C PHE A 34 -7.53 43.41 -22.32
N ALA A 35 -6.50 44.06 -22.89
CA ALA A 35 -5.23 43.40 -23.19
C ALA A 35 -4.55 42.87 -21.91
N ILE A 36 -4.46 43.69 -20.85
CA ILE A 36 -3.88 43.25 -19.56
C ILE A 36 -4.67 42.08 -18.98
N SER A 37 -5.99 42.17 -19.00
CA SER A 37 -6.86 41.08 -18.49
C SER A 37 -6.61 39.78 -19.24
N ARG A 38 -6.49 39.83 -20.57
CA ARG A 38 -6.32 38.64 -21.39
C ARG A 38 -4.91 38.04 -21.30
N TYR A 39 -3.87 38.89 -21.39
CA TYR A 39 -2.49 38.43 -21.50
C TYR A 39 -1.76 38.25 -20.16
N ILE A 40 -2.27 38.78 -19.05
CA ILE A 40 -1.65 38.68 -17.74
C ILE A 40 -2.59 38.03 -16.71
N THR A 41 -3.76 38.63 -16.49
CA THR A 41 -4.62 38.21 -15.36
C THR A 41 -5.16 36.79 -15.53
N LYS A 42 -5.60 36.44 -16.73
CA LYS A 42 -6.16 35.11 -17.01
C LYS A 42 -5.13 34.00 -16.88
N PRO A 43 -3.92 34.06 -17.50
CA PRO A 43 -2.87 33.05 -17.33
C PRO A 43 -2.41 32.90 -15.88
N VAL A 44 -2.22 34.00 -15.15
CA VAL A 44 -1.86 33.96 -13.71
C VAL A 44 -2.95 33.26 -12.89
N GLY A 45 -4.23 33.55 -13.15
CA GLY A 45 -5.33 32.87 -12.49
C GLY A 45 -5.36 31.36 -12.74
N THR A 46 -5.13 30.93 -13.98
CA THR A 46 -5.02 29.51 -14.35
C THR A 46 -3.87 28.83 -13.62
N MET A 47 -2.73 29.52 -13.56
CA MET A 47 -1.54 29.00 -12.89
C MET A 47 -1.77 28.81 -11.38
N ILE A 48 -2.32 29.81 -10.70
CA ILE A 48 -2.65 29.75 -9.28
C ILE A 48 -3.64 28.60 -9.01
N HIS A 49 -4.64 28.43 -9.87
CA HIS A 49 -5.61 27.37 -9.73
C HIS A 49 -4.96 25.97 -9.83
N ASN A 50 -4.08 25.76 -10.81
CA ASN A 50 -3.36 24.51 -10.99
C ASN A 50 -2.40 24.24 -9.81
N ILE A 51 -1.64 25.23 -9.36
CA ILE A 51 -0.73 25.10 -8.22
C ILE A 51 -1.50 24.76 -6.93
N ASN A 52 -2.67 25.39 -6.71
CA ASN A 52 -3.49 25.08 -5.56
C ASN A 52 -4.00 23.64 -5.54
N LYS A 53 -4.35 23.07 -6.69
CA LYS A 53 -4.72 21.65 -6.80
C LYS A 53 -3.56 20.73 -6.41
N ILE A 54 -2.37 21.02 -6.91
CA ILE A 54 -1.15 20.26 -6.63
C ILE A 54 -0.79 20.35 -5.14
N SER A 55 -0.89 21.53 -4.51
CA SER A 55 -0.52 21.75 -3.11
C SER A 55 -1.40 21.00 -2.11
N HIS A 56 -2.60 20.56 -2.49
CA HIS A 56 -3.50 19.76 -1.65
C HIS A 56 -3.22 18.24 -1.75
N GLY A 57 -2.06 17.85 -2.24
CA GLY A 57 -1.61 16.45 -2.27
C GLY A 57 -1.88 15.71 -3.59
N ASN A 58 -2.44 16.38 -4.58
CA ASN A 58 -2.63 15.80 -5.90
C ASN A 58 -1.44 16.09 -6.83
N TYR A 59 -0.29 15.58 -6.46
CA TYR A 59 0.96 15.78 -7.20
C TYR A 59 0.96 15.12 -8.60
N SER A 60 -0.03 14.28 -8.91
CA SER A 60 -0.14 13.61 -10.22
C SER A 60 -0.70 14.53 -11.31
N GLU A 61 -1.30 15.66 -10.95
CA GLU A 61 -1.78 16.63 -11.92
C GLU A 61 -0.64 17.55 -12.38
N LYS A 62 -0.57 17.77 -13.71
CA LYS A 62 0.37 18.71 -14.32
C LYS A 62 -0.30 20.06 -14.56
N VAL A 63 0.49 21.12 -14.48
CA VAL A 63 0.07 22.45 -14.90
C VAL A 63 -0.19 22.43 -16.39
N SER A 64 -1.34 22.96 -16.85
CA SER A 64 -1.76 23.01 -18.25
C SER A 64 -2.58 24.25 -18.55
N GLY A 65 -2.81 24.54 -19.82
CA GLY A 65 -3.67 25.64 -20.29
C GLY A 65 -2.96 26.99 -20.42
N LEU A 66 -1.63 26.96 -20.54
CA LEU A 66 -0.80 28.15 -20.74
C LEU A 66 -0.03 28.16 -22.08
N GLU A 67 -0.40 27.24 -22.99
CA GLU A 67 0.30 27.01 -24.25
C GLU A 67 0.22 28.20 -25.22
N GLU A 68 -0.79 29.08 -25.07
CA GLU A 68 -0.99 30.26 -25.90
C GLU A 68 -0.04 31.43 -25.52
N TYR A 69 0.67 31.32 -24.39
CA TYR A 69 1.48 32.41 -23.79
C TYR A 69 2.92 31.94 -23.60
N GLU A 70 3.84 32.39 -24.43
CA GLU A 70 5.23 31.88 -24.50
C GLU A 70 5.96 31.89 -23.14
N GLU A 71 5.87 32.99 -22.40
CA GLU A 71 6.53 33.14 -21.10
C GLU A 71 5.88 32.23 -20.03
N PHE A 72 4.57 32.13 -20.04
CA PHE A 72 3.83 31.26 -19.10
C PHE A 72 3.96 29.80 -19.47
N TYR A 73 4.07 29.46 -20.76
CA TYR A 73 4.36 28.10 -21.21
C TYR A 73 5.74 27.63 -20.74
N THR A 74 6.76 28.49 -20.84
CA THR A 74 8.11 28.19 -20.32
C THR A 74 8.05 27.88 -18.82
N LEU A 75 7.29 28.67 -18.06
CA LEU A 75 7.10 28.46 -16.62
C LEU A 75 6.29 27.18 -16.32
N GLN A 76 5.25 26.89 -17.13
CA GLN A 76 4.49 25.64 -17.06
C GLN A 76 5.40 24.42 -17.23
N VAL A 77 6.28 24.42 -18.25
CA VAL A 77 7.24 23.33 -18.48
C VAL A 77 8.18 23.17 -17.30
N ALA A 78 8.77 24.27 -16.81
CA ALA A 78 9.69 24.23 -15.68
C ALA A 78 9.04 23.69 -14.40
N ILE A 79 7.78 24.04 -14.13
CA ILE A 79 7.03 23.49 -12.98
C ILE A 79 6.74 22.02 -13.17
N ASN A 80 6.33 21.60 -14.37
CA ASN A 80 6.05 20.19 -14.66
C ASN A 80 7.32 19.33 -14.55
N ASP A 81 8.45 19.82 -15.02
CA ASP A 81 9.76 19.15 -14.85
C ASP A 81 10.14 19.03 -13.36
N MET A 82 9.88 20.06 -12.56
CA MET A 82 10.09 19.99 -11.11
C MET A 82 9.17 18.95 -10.45
N LEU A 83 7.91 18.87 -10.84
CA LEU A 83 6.98 17.86 -10.33
C LEU A 83 7.45 16.45 -10.70
N ASP A 84 7.89 16.22 -11.92
CA ASP A 84 8.43 14.92 -12.34
C ASP A 84 9.68 14.53 -11.52
N GLN A 85 10.56 15.49 -11.22
CA GLN A 85 11.71 15.26 -10.34
C GLN A 85 11.30 14.96 -8.88
N ILE A 86 10.29 15.64 -8.36
CA ILE A 86 9.75 15.37 -7.01
C ILE A 86 9.17 13.96 -6.94
N HIS A 87 8.41 13.53 -7.96
CA HIS A 87 7.90 12.17 -8.03
C HIS A 87 9.02 11.13 -8.05
N ALA A 88 9.97 11.28 -8.95
CA ALA A 88 11.11 10.38 -9.04
C ALA A 88 11.91 10.32 -7.73
N TYR A 89 12.09 11.45 -7.06
CA TYR A 89 12.76 11.49 -5.75
C TYR A 89 11.95 10.78 -4.66
N HIS A 90 10.63 11.00 -4.62
CA HIS A 90 9.74 10.35 -3.65
C HIS A 90 9.75 8.83 -3.82
N ASP A 91 9.65 8.34 -5.06
CA ASP A 91 9.66 6.92 -5.36
C ASP A 91 11.00 6.27 -4.98
N ASN A 92 12.11 6.93 -5.26
CA ASN A 92 13.45 6.48 -4.85
C ASN A 92 13.58 6.41 -3.32
N VAL A 93 13.10 7.41 -2.59
CA VAL A 93 13.13 7.42 -1.11
C VAL A 93 12.27 6.30 -0.55
N LEU A 94 11.10 6.05 -1.13
CA LEU A 94 10.22 4.96 -0.72
C LEU A 94 10.90 3.59 -0.92
N GLU A 95 11.48 3.36 -2.10
CA GLU A 95 12.22 2.13 -2.41
C GLU A 95 13.40 1.91 -1.45
N GLN A 96 14.20 2.96 -1.19
CA GLN A 96 15.30 2.90 -0.23
C GLN A 96 14.82 2.56 1.18
N ASN A 97 13.72 3.16 1.64
CA ASN A 97 13.14 2.87 2.95
C ASN A 97 12.66 1.42 3.07
N ILE A 98 12.00 0.89 2.03
CA ILE A 98 11.58 -0.51 1.96
C ILE A 98 12.80 -1.43 2.01
N SER A 99 13.84 -1.12 1.24
CA SER A 99 15.08 -1.89 1.21
C SER A 99 15.79 -1.89 2.57
N LEU A 100 15.92 -0.72 3.21
CA LEU A 100 16.50 -0.60 4.54
C LEU A 100 15.71 -1.38 5.59
N LYS A 101 14.38 -1.26 5.61
CA LYS A 101 13.53 -2.02 6.53
C LYS A 101 13.62 -3.53 6.30
N THR A 102 13.69 -3.93 5.04
CA THR A 102 13.89 -5.35 4.69
C THR A 102 15.25 -5.87 5.16
N ALA A 103 16.31 -5.07 4.99
CA ALA A 103 17.65 -5.43 5.47
C ALA A 103 17.70 -5.48 7.02
N GLU A 104 17.06 -4.53 7.72
CA GLU A 104 16.96 -4.51 9.18
C GLU A 104 16.25 -5.77 9.70
N ILE A 105 15.09 -6.13 9.10
CA ILE A 105 14.37 -7.35 9.44
C ILE A 105 15.25 -8.60 9.21
N LYS A 106 15.96 -8.68 8.07
CA LYS A 106 16.87 -9.79 7.78
C LYS A 106 18.01 -9.87 8.79
N ALA A 107 18.58 -8.74 9.19
CA ALA A 107 19.65 -8.68 10.17
C ALA A 107 19.16 -9.15 11.57
N LEU A 108 18.02 -8.66 12.03
CA LEU A 108 17.41 -9.10 13.30
C LEU A 108 17.11 -10.60 13.30
N GLN A 109 16.57 -11.09 12.20
CA GLN A 109 16.27 -12.51 12.05
C GLN A 109 17.54 -13.38 11.97
N SER A 110 18.66 -12.87 11.45
CA SER A 110 19.94 -13.62 11.39
C SER A 110 20.59 -13.77 12.77
N GLN A 111 20.23 -12.92 13.74
CA GLN A 111 20.68 -13.05 15.13
C GLN A 111 20.12 -14.32 15.79
N LEU A 112 18.97 -14.81 15.36
CA LEU A 112 18.48 -16.13 15.73
C LEU A 112 19.24 -17.16 14.88
N ASN A 113 20.24 -17.80 15.44
CA ASN A 113 20.96 -18.87 14.75
C ASN A 113 20.05 -20.12 14.62
N PRO A 114 19.43 -20.39 13.45
CA PRO A 114 18.48 -21.50 13.33
C PRO A 114 19.12 -22.85 13.60
N HIS A 115 20.35 -22.99 13.19
CA HIS A 115 21.11 -24.22 13.40
C HIS A 115 21.38 -24.49 14.88
N PHE A 116 21.66 -23.46 15.67
CA PHE A 116 21.83 -23.60 17.10
C PHE A 116 20.56 -24.09 17.80
N ILE A 117 19.41 -23.46 17.49
CA ILE A 117 18.12 -23.84 18.07
C ILE A 117 17.77 -25.29 17.70
N PHE A 118 17.94 -25.65 16.44
CA PHE A 118 17.70 -27.01 15.97
C PHE A 118 18.60 -28.04 16.69
N ASN A 119 19.88 -27.77 16.87
CA ASN A 119 20.80 -28.64 17.58
C ASN A 119 20.45 -28.79 19.05
N VAL A 120 19.99 -27.71 19.71
CA VAL A 120 19.53 -27.77 21.10
C VAL A 120 18.28 -28.64 21.20
N LEU A 121 17.29 -28.47 20.32
CA LEU A 121 16.06 -29.27 20.32
C LEU A 121 16.35 -30.75 20.06
N ASN A 122 17.21 -31.07 19.11
CA ASN A 122 17.66 -32.46 18.88
C ASN A 122 18.35 -33.06 20.09
N THR A 123 19.20 -32.29 20.78
CA THR A 123 19.88 -32.75 21.99
C THR A 123 18.86 -32.99 23.12
N LEU A 124 17.85 -32.15 23.26
CA LEU A 124 16.75 -32.33 24.20
C LEU A 124 15.93 -33.60 23.91
N ALA A 125 15.57 -33.80 22.61
CA ALA A 125 14.86 -35.00 22.18
C ALA A 125 15.66 -36.27 22.52
N TRP A 126 16.94 -36.28 22.22
CA TRP A 126 17.84 -37.42 22.52
C TRP A 126 17.95 -37.70 24.01
N LYS A 127 18.12 -36.66 24.86
CA LYS A 127 18.19 -36.81 26.31
C LYS A 127 16.86 -37.29 26.88
N ALA A 128 15.74 -36.81 26.39
CA ALA A 128 14.41 -37.25 26.79
C ALA A 128 14.20 -38.74 26.49
N GLU A 129 14.59 -39.17 25.28
CA GLU A 129 14.54 -40.61 24.89
C GLU A 129 15.40 -41.48 25.78
N MET A 130 16.62 -41.05 26.10
CA MET A 130 17.50 -41.79 27.01
C MET A 130 16.97 -41.87 28.43
N SER A 131 16.02 -41.01 28.80
CA SER A 131 15.36 -40.99 30.13
C SER A 131 13.98 -41.65 30.10
N ASP A 132 13.67 -42.46 29.07
CA ASP A 132 12.37 -43.09 28.83
C ASP A 132 11.18 -42.12 28.85
N ASN A 133 11.43 -40.84 28.52
CA ASN A 133 10.39 -39.84 28.40
C ASN A 133 10.11 -39.55 26.90
N SER A 134 9.36 -40.47 26.26
CA SER A 134 9.05 -40.39 24.84
C SER A 134 8.18 -39.18 24.50
N GLU A 135 7.33 -38.71 25.42
CA GLU A 135 6.48 -37.55 25.24
C GLU A 135 7.30 -36.27 25.08
N LEU A 136 8.25 -36.03 26.00
CA LEU A 136 9.15 -34.89 25.90
C LEU A 136 10.05 -34.96 24.66
N SER A 137 10.47 -36.16 24.26
CA SER A 137 11.24 -36.38 23.03
C SER A 137 10.43 -35.93 21.80
N GLN A 138 9.19 -36.39 21.67
CA GLN A 138 8.30 -36.03 20.58
C GLN A 138 7.96 -34.54 20.56
N MET A 139 7.75 -33.90 21.70
CA MET A 139 7.55 -32.45 21.79
C MET A 139 8.77 -31.68 21.24
N ALA A 140 9.97 -32.06 21.65
CA ALA A 140 11.19 -31.42 21.17
C ALA A 140 11.38 -31.60 19.66
N ILE A 141 11.06 -32.77 19.11
CA ILE A 141 11.06 -33.03 17.67
C ILE A 141 10.02 -32.16 16.96
N ALA A 142 8.79 -32.10 17.46
CA ALA A 142 7.72 -31.30 16.84
C ALA A 142 8.07 -29.81 16.77
N ILE A 143 8.62 -29.26 17.87
CA ILE A 143 9.11 -27.87 17.89
C ILE A 143 10.25 -27.68 16.86
N GLY A 144 11.19 -28.63 16.79
CA GLY A 144 12.30 -28.60 15.84
C GLY A 144 11.84 -28.60 14.38
N GLU A 145 10.85 -29.43 14.04
CA GLU A 145 10.31 -29.51 12.68
C GLU A 145 9.53 -28.24 12.28
N ILE A 146 8.73 -27.64 13.20
CA ILE A 146 8.08 -26.37 12.96
C ILE A 146 9.12 -25.25 12.74
N PHE A 147 10.15 -25.21 13.59
CA PHE A 147 11.21 -24.20 13.46
C PHE A 147 12.03 -24.36 12.17
N LYS A 148 12.33 -25.60 11.77
CA LYS A 148 12.99 -25.92 10.50
C LYS A 148 12.16 -25.48 9.31
N ALA A 149 10.85 -25.71 9.35
CA ALA A 149 9.93 -25.29 8.32
C ALA A 149 9.89 -23.77 8.17
N THR A 150 9.68 -23.04 9.25
CA THR A 150 9.64 -21.57 9.24
C THR A 150 10.95 -20.97 8.71
N THR A 151 12.06 -21.66 8.87
CA THR A 151 13.36 -21.24 8.35
C THR A 151 13.55 -21.61 6.88
N ALA A 152 13.19 -22.84 6.47
CA ALA A 152 13.35 -23.34 5.12
C ALA A 152 12.45 -22.62 4.11
N TYR A 153 11.18 -22.39 4.49
CA TYR A 153 10.16 -21.75 3.64
C TYR A 153 10.06 -20.23 3.80
N ARG A 154 10.96 -19.64 4.55
CA ARG A 154 11.00 -18.20 4.84
C ARG A 154 10.96 -17.29 3.60
N ASN A 155 11.60 -17.71 2.50
CA ASN A 155 11.65 -16.96 1.25
C ASN A 155 10.75 -17.57 0.16
N SER A 156 10.02 -18.63 0.48
CA SER A 156 9.11 -19.28 -0.45
C SER A 156 7.73 -18.66 -0.34
N GLN A 157 7.12 -18.31 -1.45
CA GLN A 157 5.75 -17.83 -1.47
C GLN A 157 4.74 -18.96 -1.38
N TYR A 158 5.12 -20.15 -1.84
CA TYR A 158 4.23 -21.31 -1.98
C TYR A 158 4.88 -22.57 -1.42
N ILE A 159 4.04 -23.47 -0.92
CA ILE A 159 4.39 -24.80 -0.39
C ILE A 159 3.31 -25.80 -0.78
N SER A 160 3.63 -27.08 -0.88
CA SER A 160 2.61 -28.11 -1.14
C SER A 160 1.66 -28.29 0.06
N ILE A 161 0.41 -28.66 -0.21
CA ILE A 161 -0.57 -28.97 0.84
C ILE A 161 -0.04 -30.06 1.78
N ALA A 162 0.63 -31.09 1.26
CA ALA A 162 1.20 -32.15 2.07
C ALA A 162 2.20 -31.62 3.11
N GLU A 163 3.10 -30.72 2.69
CA GLU A 163 4.08 -30.11 3.60
C GLU A 163 3.43 -29.17 4.59
N GLU A 164 2.47 -28.35 4.16
CA GLU A 164 1.71 -27.45 5.04
C GLU A 164 0.96 -28.25 6.11
N LEU A 165 0.28 -29.33 5.75
CA LEU A 165 -0.41 -30.21 6.68
C LEU A 165 0.51 -30.93 7.68
N LYS A 166 1.73 -31.23 7.27
CA LYS A 166 2.74 -31.80 8.19
C LYS A 166 3.04 -30.82 9.34
N PHE A 167 3.19 -29.53 9.04
CA PHE A 167 3.44 -28.51 10.08
C PHE A 167 2.21 -28.24 10.92
N VAL A 168 1.03 -28.24 10.33
CA VAL A 168 -0.25 -28.14 11.03
C VAL A 168 -0.41 -29.30 12.03
N LYS A 169 -0.06 -30.52 11.65
CA LYS A 169 -0.11 -31.68 12.55
C LYS A 169 0.85 -31.54 13.73
N PHE A 170 2.09 -31.08 13.51
CA PHE A 170 3.01 -30.80 14.61
C PHE A 170 2.51 -29.73 15.57
N TYR A 171 1.95 -28.64 15.01
CA TYR A 171 1.33 -27.59 15.82
C TYR A 171 0.18 -28.13 16.68
N ILE A 172 -0.74 -28.87 16.07
CA ILE A 172 -1.88 -29.49 16.77
C ILE A 172 -1.40 -30.43 17.87
N TYR A 173 -0.40 -31.26 17.59
CA TYR A 173 0.20 -32.15 18.57
C TYR A 173 0.70 -31.39 19.80
N LEU A 174 1.45 -30.31 19.61
CA LEU A 174 1.92 -29.47 20.70
C LEU A 174 0.78 -28.82 21.50
N GLN A 175 -0.26 -28.38 20.82
CA GLN A 175 -1.43 -27.81 21.47
C GLN A 175 -2.22 -28.88 22.28
N GLN A 176 -2.34 -30.11 21.77
CA GLN A 176 -2.99 -31.21 22.50
C GLN A 176 -2.22 -31.56 23.77
N MET A 177 -0.88 -31.57 23.73
CA MET A 177 -0.06 -31.73 24.94
C MET A 177 -0.28 -30.63 25.98
N ARG A 178 -0.50 -29.39 25.53
CA ARG A 178 -0.77 -28.24 26.40
C ARG A 178 -2.16 -28.27 27.01
N PHE A 179 -3.15 -28.72 26.27
CA PHE A 179 -4.56 -28.69 26.67
C PHE A 179 -5.13 -30.05 27.13
N GLU A 180 -4.28 -31.06 27.36
CA GLU A 180 -4.65 -32.35 27.94
C GLU A 180 -5.87 -33.00 27.24
N ASP A 181 -5.82 -33.12 25.91
CA ASP A 181 -6.88 -33.76 25.08
C ASP A 181 -8.26 -33.09 25.13
N LYS A 182 -8.39 -31.89 25.67
CA LYS A 182 -9.67 -31.16 25.64
C LYS A 182 -10.11 -30.76 24.24
N ILE A 183 -9.21 -30.84 23.26
CA ILE A 183 -9.45 -30.40 21.90
C ILE A 183 -9.30 -31.58 20.95
N SER A 184 -10.41 -32.00 20.33
CA SER A 184 -10.39 -32.99 19.27
C SER A 184 -10.24 -32.32 17.90
N VAL A 185 -9.46 -32.94 16.99
CA VAL A 185 -9.23 -32.39 15.65
C VAL A 185 -9.58 -33.42 14.58
N THR A 186 -10.33 -33.00 13.57
CA THR A 186 -10.71 -33.83 12.41
C THR A 186 -10.18 -33.18 11.14
N PHE A 187 -9.59 -34.01 10.27
CA PHE A 187 -9.14 -33.60 8.93
C PHE A 187 -10.11 -34.16 7.89
N ASP A 188 -10.68 -33.31 7.06
CA ASP A 188 -11.55 -33.62 5.94
C ASP A 188 -10.95 -33.07 4.65
N ILE A 189 -10.04 -33.84 4.05
CA ILE A 189 -9.20 -33.42 2.94
C ILE A 189 -9.52 -34.30 1.73
N ASP A 190 -9.80 -33.64 0.60
CA ASP A 190 -10.01 -34.33 -0.66
C ASP A 190 -8.75 -35.09 -1.10
N LYS A 191 -8.97 -36.20 -1.80
CA LYS A 191 -7.87 -36.97 -2.39
C LYS A 191 -7.18 -36.17 -3.50
N ASP A 192 -5.90 -36.43 -3.73
CA ASP A 192 -5.09 -35.85 -4.81
C ASP A 192 -4.84 -34.33 -4.67
N LEU A 193 -4.79 -33.81 -3.43
CA LEU A 193 -4.41 -32.43 -3.14
C LEU A 193 -2.96 -32.27 -2.69
N ASP A 194 -2.25 -33.33 -2.39
CA ASP A 194 -0.93 -33.32 -1.74
C ASP A 194 0.11 -32.47 -2.47
N ASP A 195 0.13 -32.51 -3.80
CA ASP A 195 1.09 -31.80 -4.65
C ASP A 195 0.63 -30.39 -5.06
N ILE A 196 -0.55 -29.96 -4.64
CA ILE A 196 -1.04 -28.63 -4.96
C ILE A 196 -0.34 -27.61 -4.08
N ASN A 197 0.17 -26.55 -4.72
CA ASN A 197 0.86 -25.47 -4.04
C ASN A 197 -0.14 -24.42 -3.53
N ILE A 198 -0.01 -24.06 -2.26
CA ILE A 198 -0.75 -23.01 -1.58
C ILE A 198 0.21 -21.97 -0.98
N PRO A 199 -0.24 -20.75 -0.63
CA PRO A 199 0.60 -19.79 0.08
C PRO A 199 1.14 -20.38 1.38
N CYS A 200 2.43 -20.19 1.66
CA CYS A 200 3.08 -20.72 2.85
C CYS A 200 2.37 -20.31 4.14
N PHE A 201 2.19 -21.26 5.04
CA PHE A 201 1.62 -21.09 6.37
C PHE A 201 0.19 -20.55 6.40
N CYS A 202 -0.57 -20.64 5.28
CA CYS A 202 -1.95 -20.17 5.24
C CYS A 202 -2.90 -21.04 6.08
N VAL A 203 -2.78 -22.35 6.02
CA VAL A 203 -3.58 -23.28 6.85
C VAL A 203 -3.13 -23.20 8.30
N GLN A 204 -1.83 -23.17 8.55
CA GLN A 204 -1.27 -23.04 9.90
C GLN A 204 -1.79 -21.79 10.59
N THR A 205 -1.75 -20.63 9.92
CA THR A 205 -2.24 -19.36 10.48
C THR A 205 -3.74 -19.42 10.83
N LEU A 206 -4.56 -20.05 9.99
CA LEU A 206 -5.98 -20.22 10.25
C LEU A 206 -6.21 -21.14 11.46
N VAL A 207 -5.48 -22.24 11.55
CA VAL A 207 -5.55 -23.18 12.68
C VAL A 207 -5.08 -22.49 13.97
N GLU A 208 -3.99 -21.74 13.95
CA GLU A 208 -3.50 -20.99 15.10
C GLU A 208 -4.55 -19.97 15.58
N ASN A 209 -5.17 -19.23 14.69
CA ASN A 209 -6.24 -18.30 15.03
C ASN A 209 -7.45 -19.01 15.64
N ALA A 210 -7.83 -20.19 15.12
CA ALA A 210 -8.91 -20.98 15.69
C ALA A 210 -8.61 -21.47 17.11
N TYR A 211 -7.37 -21.89 17.37
CA TYR A 211 -6.94 -22.27 18.72
C TYR A 211 -6.94 -21.06 19.68
N VAL A 212 -6.25 -20.00 19.35
CA VAL A 212 -6.06 -18.83 20.23
C VAL A 212 -7.36 -18.08 20.50
N HIS A 213 -8.18 -17.88 19.47
CA HIS A 213 -9.39 -17.07 19.58
C HIS A 213 -10.68 -17.86 19.73
N GLY A 214 -10.69 -19.11 19.27
CA GLY A 214 -11.89 -19.94 19.28
C GLY A 214 -11.94 -20.98 20.39
N LEU A 215 -10.83 -21.64 20.69
CA LEU A 215 -10.77 -22.79 21.59
C LEU A 215 -10.16 -22.49 22.96
N GLU A 216 -9.05 -21.79 23.00
CA GLU A 216 -8.33 -21.44 24.25
C GLU A 216 -9.22 -20.70 25.27
N PRO A 217 -10.11 -19.76 24.88
CA PRO A 217 -11.00 -19.07 25.83
C PRO A 217 -12.16 -19.92 26.35
N LYS A 218 -12.37 -21.13 25.83
CA LYS A 218 -13.49 -21.99 26.24
C LYS A 218 -13.06 -22.97 27.33
N ASP A 219 -13.84 -23.05 28.41
CA ASP A 219 -13.66 -24.03 29.49
C ASP A 219 -14.21 -25.43 29.14
N THR A 220 -14.80 -25.59 27.94
CA THR A 220 -15.43 -26.85 27.51
C THR A 220 -14.59 -27.53 26.42
N ASN A 221 -14.81 -28.84 26.25
CA ASN A 221 -14.20 -29.60 25.17
C ASN A 221 -14.52 -28.98 23.81
N GLY A 222 -13.46 -28.67 23.04
CA GLY A 222 -13.53 -28.08 21.71
C GLY A 222 -13.38 -29.12 20.60
N HIS A 223 -13.96 -28.85 19.45
CA HIS A 223 -13.75 -29.63 18.25
C HIS A 223 -13.29 -28.70 17.11
N LEU A 224 -12.21 -29.08 16.43
CA LEU A 224 -11.66 -28.34 15.28
C LEU A 224 -11.75 -29.22 14.04
N THR A 225 -12.44 -28.75 13.02
CA THR A 225 -12.48 -29.43 11.71
C THR A 225 -11.65 -28.63 10.71
N ILE A 226 -10.65 -29.28 10.12
CA ILE A 226 -9.81 -28.73 9.05
C ILE A 226 -10.26 -29.38 7.75
N SER A 227 -10.92 -28.62 6.90
CA SER A 227 -11.44 -29.09 5.62
C SER A 227 -10.72 -28.39 4.45
N ILE A 228 -10.16 -29.19 3.52
CA ILE A 228 -9.54 -28.70 2.28
C ILE A 228 -10.18 -29.47 1.13
N LYS A 229 -10.94 -28.76 0.30
CA LYS A 229 -11.71 -29.34 -0.80
C LYS A 229 -11.56 -28.56 -2.08
N LYS A 230 -11.70 -29.25 -3.22
CA LYS A 230 -11.90 -28.59 -4.51
C LYS A 230 -13.34 -28.08 -4.60
N ASP A 231 -13.53 -26.93 -5.23
CA ASP A 231 -14.86 -26.46 -5.55
C ASP A 231 -15.51 -27.35 -6.64
N ASN A 232 -16.84 -27.21 -6.83
CA ASN A 232 -17.58 -28.00 -7.79
C ASN A 232 -17.09 -27.91 -9.24
N GLU A 233 -16.37 -26.88 -9.58
CA GLU A 233 -15.76 -26.66 -10.91
C GLU A 233 -14.26 -27.00 -10.97
N ASN A 234 -13.67 -27.49 -9.88
CA ASN A 234 -12.21 -27.75 -9.72
C ASN A 234 -11.31 -26.55 -10.02
N LYS A 235 -11.84 -25.32 -9.91
CA LYS A 235 -11.09 -24.08 -10.18
C LYS A 235 -10.45 -23.47 -8.94
N PHE A 236 -11.04 -23.72 -7.77
CA PHE A 236 -10.62 -23.13 -6.50
C PHE A 236 -10.46 -24.20 -5.42
N LEU A 237 -9.59 -23.91 -4.45
CA LEU A 237 -9.52 -24.65 -3.19
C LEU A 237 -10.30 -23.91 -2.12
N LEU A 238 -11.17 -24.65 -1.42
CA LEU A 238 -11.88 -24.17 -0.25
C LEU A 238 -11.17 -24.70 0.99
N ILE A 239 -10.65 -23.81 1.81
CA ILE A 239 -10.01 -24.13 3.09
C ILE A 239 -10.92 -23.58 4.19
N ASN A 240 -11.51 -24.49 4.96
CA ASN A 240 -12.39 -24.15 6.07
C ASN A 240 -11.81 -24.68 7.38
N ILE A 241 -11.79 -23.84 8.40
CA ILE A 241 -11.41 -24.18 9.77
C ILE A 241 -12.60 -23.82 10.67
N ILE A 242 -13.22 -24.83 11.26
CA ILE A 242 -14.48 -24.70 12.01
C ILE A 242 -14.31 -25.28 13.40
#